data_93c0f261f34c0c0daf74e51cafb17227
#
_entry.id   93c0f261f34c0c0daf74e51cafb17227
#
_cell.length_a   1.000
_cell.length_b   1.000
_cell.length_c   1.000
_cell.angle_alpha   90.00
_cell.angle_beta   90.00
_cell.angle_gamma   90.00
#
_symmetry.space_group_name_H-M   'P 1'
#
loop_
_entity.id
_entity.type
_entity.pdbx_description
1 polymer ?
#
loop_
_entity_poly.entity_id
_entity_poly.type
_entity_poly.pdbx_seq_one_letter_code
_entity_poly.pdbx_strand_id
1 'polypeptide(L)'
;MESINRKDLSTEKQNQRSLNLDELSTIDILKLINDEDLTIPKKITSSLKQIEDTVDICVRSLRSGGRIFYIGAGTSGRLGVLDASEIPPTFSAPKELFTGIIAGGDDAFKNSVEGAEDSSSQAIIDLKY
;
A
#
# COMPACT_ATOMS: atom_id res chain seq x y z
N MET A 1 -5.15 -19.09 17.68
CA MET A 1 -4.25 -18.20 16.91
C MET A 1 -3.35 -17.50 17.92
N GLU A 2 -2.05 -17.73 17.85
CA GLU A 2 -1.10 -16.95 18.67
C GLU A 2 -1.21 -15.49 18.25
N SER A 3 -1.41 -14.62 19.22
CA SER A 3 -1.41 -13.17 18.99
C SER A 3 0.01 -12.75 18.57
N ILE A 4 0.18 -12.38 17.32
CA ILE A 4 1.44 -11.79 16.85
C ILE A 4 1.68 -10.52 17.66
N ASN A 5 2.78 -10.48 18.40
CA ASN A 5 3.16 -9.28 19.12
C ASN A 5 3.62 -8.23 18.08
N ARG A 6 2.88 -7.13 17.94
CA ARG A 6 3.19 -6.07 16.97
C ARG A 6 4.64 -5.55 17.09
N LYS A 7 5.21 -5.55 18.28
CA LYS A 7 6.60 -5.12 18.51
C LYS A 7 7.65 -5.96 17.78
N ASP A 8 7.30 -7.19 17.36
CA ASP A 8 8.20 -8.10 16.66
C ASP A 8 8.14 -7.94 15.14
N LEU A 9 7.16 -7.18 14.62
CA LEU A 9 7.04 -6.88 13.20
C LEU A 9 8.13 -5.90 12.76
N SER A 10 8.75 -6.18 11.62
CA SER A 10 9.80 -5.31 11.06
C SER A 10 9.32 -3.89 10.76
N THR A 11 8.02 -3.74 10.43
CA THR A 11 7.37 -2.45 10.15
C THR A 11 7.09 -1.62 11.40
N GLU A 12 7.07 -2.25 12.59
CA GLU A 12 6.82 -1.58 13.86
C GLU A 12 8.12 -1.25 14.62
N LYS A 13 9.27 -1.66 14.06
CA LYS A 13 10.56 -1.36 14.67
C LYS A 13 10.91 0.10 14.52
N GLN A 14 11.37 0.68 15.62
CA GLN A 14 11.87 2.05 15.65
C GLN A 14 13.08 2.21 14.72
N ASN A 15 13.11 3.24 13.88
CA ASN A 15 14.27 3.55 13.07
C ASN A 15 15.42 4.03 13.96
N GLN A 16 16.56 3.36 13.91
CA GLN A 16 17.72 3.65 14.75
C GLN A 16 18.31 5.05 14.51
N ARG A 17 18.09 5.63 13.32
CA ARG A 17 18.55 6.98 12.99
C ARG A 17 17.68 8.09 13.59
N SER A 18 16.45 7.76 14.03
CA SER A 18 15.47 8.71 14.57
C SER A 18 15.15 8.52 16.05
N LEU A 19 16.04 7.84 16.81
CA LEU A 19 15.80 7.55 18.22
C LEU A 19 15.62 8.82 19.09
N ASN A 20 16.35 9.90 18.77
CA ASN A 20 16.34 11.17 19.52
C ASN A 20 15.67 12.29 18.68
N LEU A 21 14.60 11.98 17.97
CA LEU A 21 13.95 12.93 17.07
C LEU A 21 13.46 14.18 17.79
N ASP A 22 13.01 14.03 19.03
CA ASP A 22 12.50 15.09 19.91
C ASP A 22 13.60 16.07 20.39
N GLU A 23 14.87 15.69 20.33
CA GLU A 23 16.02 16.53 20.69
C GLU A 23 16.57 17.31 19.49
N LEU A 24 16.13 17.00 18.27
CA LEU A 24 16.65 17.62 17.07
C LEU A 24 16.00 18.97 16.75
N SER A 25 16.78 19.83 16.08
CA SER A 25 16.19 21.03 15.48
C SER A 25 15.27 20.68 14.31
N THR A 26 14.32 21.53 13.98
CA THR A 26 13.39 21.33 12.84
C THR A 26 14.15 21.02 11.54
N ILE A 27 15.25 21.75 11.27
CA ILE A 27 16.02 21.52 10.04
C ILE A 27 16.72 20.15 10.05
N ASP A 28 17.17 19.68 11.20
CA ASP A 28 17.84 18.38 11.29
C ASP A 28 16.81 17.22 11.19
N ILE A 29 15.59 17.40 11.70
CA ILE A 29 14.48 16.48 11.46
C ILE A 29 14.18 16.38 9.96
N LEU A 30 14.06 17.51 9.26
CA LEU A 30 13.80 17.56 7.83
C LEU A 30 14.91 16.89 7.01
N LYS A 31 16.17 17.12 7.37
CA LYS A 31 17.32 16.46 6.73
C LYS A 31 17.26 14.94 6.94
N LEU A 32 16.99 14.50 8.17
CA LEU A 32 16.92 13.08 8.51
C LEU A 32 15.83 12.39 7.69
N ILE A 33 14.63 12.97 7.59
CA ILE A 33 13.53 12.44 6.75
C ILE A 33 13.98 12.37 5.29
N ASN A 34 14.52 13.45 4.75
CA ASN A 34 14.98 13.48 3.37
C ASN A 34 16.09 12.44 3.08
N ASP A 35 17.01 12.24 4.01
CA ASP A 35 18.08 11.23 3.88
C ASP A 35 17.53 9.80 3.90
N GLU A 36 16.50 9.52 4.69
CA GLU A 36 15.80 8.23 4.65
C GLU A 36 15.08 8.02 3.32
N ASP A 37 14.35 9.02 2.84
CA ASP A 37 13.62 8.98 1.58
C ASP A 37 14.56 8.71 0.39
N LEU A 38 15.77 9.29 0.37
CA LEU A 38 16.78 9.05 -0.66
C LEU A 38 17.26 7.59 -0.72
N THR A 39 17.02 6.79 0.31
CA THR A 39 17.36 5.35 0.30
C THR A 39 16.36 4.53 -0.52
N ILE A 40 15.10 5.00 -0.64
CA ILE A 40 13.99 4.25 -1.24
C ILE A 40 14.25 3.93 -2.73
N PRO A 41 14.62 4.91 -3.59
CA PRO A 41 14.87 4.62 -5.01
C PRO A 41 15.94 3.57 -5.25
N LYS A 42 16.98 3.55 -4.41
CA LYS A 42 18.05 2.53 -4.50
C LYS A 42 17.54 1.12 -4.19
N LYS A 43 16.66 0.99 -3.18
CA LYS A 43 16.01 -0.28 -2.86
C LYS A 43 15.06 -0.74 -3.95
N ILE A 44 14.29 0.18 -4.54
CA ILE A 44 13.43 -0.11 -5.69
C ILE A 44 14.27 -0.63 -6.86
N THR A 45 15.41 0.02 -7.15
CA THR A 45 16.32 -0.42 -8.23
C THR A 45 16.74 -1.89 -8.06
N SER A 46 16.99 -2.35 -6.85
CA SER A 46 17.35 -3.76 -6.59
C SER A 46 16.18 -4.75 -6.81
N SER A 47 14.96 -4.26 -6.93
CA SER A 47 13.74 -5.05 -7.12
C SER A 47 13.12 -4.90 -8.52
N LEU A 48 13.80 -4.21 -9.46
CA LEU A 48 13.25 -3.94 -10.78
C LEU A 48 12.87 -5.20 -11.56
N LYS A 49 13.61 -6.31 -11.38
CA LYS A 49 13.28 -7.57 -12.05
C LYS A 49 11.95 -8.15 -11.54
N GLN A 50 11.70 -8.10 -10.24
CA GLN A 50 10.44 -8.56 -9.65
C GLN A 50 9.26 -7.65 -10.05
N ILE A 51 9.52 -6.35 -10.19
CA ILE A 51 8.52 -5.39 -10.67
C ILE A 51 8.18 -5.69 -12.13
N GLU A 52 9.18 -5.91 -13.00
CA GLU A 52 8.98 -6.31 -14.40
C GLU A 52 8.11 -7.56 -14.49
N ASP A 53 8.47 -8.63 -13.77
CA ASP A 53 7.71 -9.87 -13.76
C ASP A 53 6.25 -9.68 -13.33
N THR A 54 6.02 -8.80 -12.34
CA THR A 54 4.67 -8.45 -11.88
C THR A 54 3.89 -7.70 -12.96
N VAL A 55 4.51 -6.70 -13.60
CA VAL A 55 3.89 -5.95 -14.72
C VAL A 55 3.51 -6.90 -15.86
N ASP A 56 4.40 -7.83 -16.23
CA ASP A 56 4.12 -8.81 -17.27
C ASP A 56 2.93 -9.72 -16.95
N ILE A 57 2.79 -10.12 -15.68
CA ILE A 57 1.62 -10.88 -15.21
C ILE A 57 0.34 -10.06 -15.37
N CYS A 58 0.35 -8.79 -14.91
CA CYS A 58 -0.77 -7.87 -15.04
C CYS A 58 -1.17 -7.66 -16.51
N VAL A 59 -0.20 -7.41 -17.39
CA VAL A 59 -0.44 -7.23 -18.83
C VAL A 59 -1.07 -8.48 -19.46
N ARG A 60 -0.54 -9.66 -19.14
CA ARG A 60 -1.14 -10.92 -19.63
C ARG A 60 -2.56 -11.12 -19.13
N SER A 61 -2.83 -10.82 -17.85
CA SER A 61 -4.16 -10.90 -17.27
C SER A 61 -5.15 -10.01 -18.02
N LEU A 62 -4.81 -8.73 -18.18
CA LEU A 62 -5.67 -7.76 -18.87
C LEU A 62 -5.92 -8.14 -20.33
N ARG A 63 -4.90 -8.59 -21.07
CA ARG A 63 -5.02 -9.05 -22.45
C ARG A 63 -5.93 -10.29 -22.61
N SER A 64 -6.05 -11.08 -21.54
CA SER A 64 -6.91 -12.27 -21.50
C SER A 64 -8.33 -11.96 -20.97
N GLY A 65 -8.70 -10.69 -20.85
CA GLY A 65 -9.99 -10.25 -20.31
C GLY A 65 -10.09 -10.31 -18.78
N GLY A 66 -8.95 -10.42 -18.09
CA GLY A 66 -8.88 -10.34 -16.63
C GLY A 66 -8.94 -8.90 -16.11
N ARG A 67 -8.82 -8.77 -14.79
CA ARG A 67 -8.88 -7.50 -14.05
C ARG A 67 -7.76 -7.44 -13.02
N ILE A 68 -7.43 -6.24 -12.56
CA ILE A 68 -6.46 -5.99 -11.50
C ILE A 68 -7.20 -5.52 -10.24
N PHE A 69 -6.86 -6.10 -9.11
CA PHE A 69 -7.38 -5.72 -7.81
C PHE A 69 -6.26 -5.20 -6.92
N TYR A 70 -6.44 -4.01 -6.39
CA TYR A 70 -5.66 -3.47 -5.28
C TYR A 70 -6.38 -3.78 -3.99
N ILE A 71 -5.74 -4.50 -3.08
CA ILE A 71 -6.34 -4.87 -1.79
C ILE A 71 -5.42 -4.38 -0.69
N GLY A 72 -5.95 -3.61 0.24
CA GLY A 72 -5.14 -3.09 1.33
C GLY A 72 -5.96 -2.52 2.47
N ALA A 73 -5.28 -2.28 3.60
CA ALA A 73 -5.83 -1.59 4.75
C ALA A 73 -5.16 -0.22 4.92
N GLY A 74 -5.83 0.70 5.60
CA GLY A 74 -5.30 2.02 5.92
C GLY A 74 -4.79 2.79 4.69
N THR A 75 -3.60 3.35 4.78
CA THR A 75 -2.98 4.14 3.70
C THR A 75 -2.76 3.31 2.43
N SER A 76 -2.33 2.06 2.54
CA SER A 76 -2.14 1.17 1.38
C SER A 76 -3.44 0.95 0.62
N GLY A 77 -4.55 0.70 1.32
CA GLY A 77 -5.87 0.57 0.70
C GLY A 77 -6.34 1.87 0.04
N ARG A 78 -6.11 3.02 0.68
CA ARG A 78 -6.44 4.34 0.11
C ARG A 78 -5.68 4.62 -1.19
N LEU A 79 -4.39 4.31 -1.23
CA LEU A 79 -3.57 4.47 -2.43
C LEU A 79 -4.06 3.57 -3.56
N GLY A 80 -4.44 2.32 -3.28
CA GLY A 80 -4.99 1.40 -4.27
C GLY A 80 -6.33 1.90 -4.84
N VAL A 81 -7.23 2.41 -4.00
CA VAL A 81 -8.51 3.00 -4.44
C VAL A 81 -8.26 4.26 -5.27
N LEU A 82 -7.34 5.13 -4.82
CA LEU A 82 -6.97 6.34 -5.56
C LEU A 82 -6.45 6.00 -6.95
N ASP A 83 -5.47 5.10 -7.05
CA ASP A 83 -4.88 4.69 -8.33
C ASP A 83 -5.94 4.09 -9.27
N ALA A 84 -6.78 3.18 -8.76
CA ALA A 84 -7.87 2.58 -9.53
C ALA A 84 -8.84 3.65 -10.09
N SER A 85 -9.11 4.72 -9.33
CA SER A 85 -10.02 5.80 -9.74
C SER A 85 -9.45 6.69 -10.85
N GLU A 86 -8.12 6.79 -10.94
CA GLU A 86 -7.42 7.61 -11.94
C GLU A 86 -7.19 6.88 -13.28
N ILE A 87 -7.33 5.56 -13.32
CA ILE A 87 -7.12 4.76 -14.54
C ILE A 87 -8.12 5.12 -15.66
N PRO A 88 -9.45 5.22 -15.41
CA PRO A 88 -10.39 5.57 -16.46
C PRO A 88 -10.14 6.95 -17.09
N PRO A 89 -10.01 8.04 -16.34
CA PRO A 89 -9.79 9.36 -16.94
C PRO A 89 -8.43 9.51 -17.61
N THR A 90 -7.39 8.83 -17.08
CA THR A 90 -6.02 8.96 -17.60
C THR A 90 -5.80 8.14 -18.85
N PHE A 91 -6.33 6.92 -18.91
CA PHE A 91 -6.08 5.96 -19.98
C PHE A 91 -7.30 5.63 -20.83
N SER A 92 -8.45 6.28 -20.59
CA SER A 92 -9.72 5.96 -21.25
C SER A 92 -10.11 4.49 -21.12
N ALA A 93 -9.75 3.87 -20.01
CA ALA A 93 -9.97 2.46 -19.72
C ALA A 93 -11.35 2.23 -19.09
N PRO A 94 -11.96 1.05 -19.26
CA PRO A 94 -13.15 0.67 -18.51
C PRO A 94 -12.87 0.70 -17.00
N LYS A 95 -13.79 1.26 -16.22
CA LYS A 95 -13.63 1.41 -14.76
C LYS A 95 -13.52 0.08 -13.99
N GLU A 96 -13.94 -1.00 -14.62
CA GLU A 96 -13.92 -2.35 -14.05
C GLU A 96 -12.56 -3.04 -14.20
N LEU A 97 -11.63 -2.51 -15.01
CA LEU A 97 -10.31 -3.12 -15.23
C LEU A 97 -9.42 -3.08 -13.99
N PHE A 98 -9.52 -2.00 -13.21
CA PHE A 98 -8.81 -1.83 -11.96
C PHE A 98 -9.80 -1.56 -10.85
N THR A 99 -9.72 -2.31 -9.78
CA THR A 99 -10.63 -2.18 -8.63
C THR A 99 -9.82 -2.04 -7.35
N GLY A 100 -10.03 -0.98 -6.61
CA GLY A 100 -9.48 -0.79 -5.28
C GLY A 100 -10.43 -1.35 -4.21
N ILE A 101 -9.91 -2.17 -3.32
CA ILE A 101 -10.63 -2.72 -2.16
C ILE A 101 -9.88 -2.30 -0.90
N ILE A 102 -10.55 -1.57 -0.03
CA ILE A 102 -10.01 -1.13 1.25
C ILE A 102 -10.69 -1.86 2.40
N ALA A 103 -9.90 -2.38 3.32
CA ALA A 103 -10.42 -3.00 4.54
C ALA A 103 -11.22 -1.97 5.36
N GLY A 104 -12.46 -2.33 5.72
CA GLY A 104 -13.41 -1.43 6.37
C GLY A 104 -14.35 -0.70 5.39
N GLY A 105 -14.26 -0.98 4.08
CA GLY A 105 -15.15 -0.43 3.06
C GLY A 105 -14.99 1.06 2.81
N ASP A 106 -16.01 1.67 2.19
CA ASP A 106 -15.97 3.09 1.78
C ASP A 106 -15.75 4.06 2.94
N ASP A 107 -16.20 3.73 4.14
CA ASP A 107 -15.97 4.56 5.32
C ASP A 107 -14.49 4.64 5.68
N ALA A 108 -13.73 3.55 5.50
CA ALA A 108 -12.30 3.50 5.76
C ALA A 108 -11.47 4.36 4.79
N PHE A 109 -12.05 4.81 3.69
CA PHE A 109 -11.39 5.75 2.79
C PHE A 109 -11.19 7.13 3.45
N LYS A 110 -12.17 7.57 4.21
CA LYS A 110 -12.16 8.90 4.87
C LYS A 110 -11.79 8.85 6.34
N ASN A 111 -12.14 7.75 7.02
CA ASN A 111 -12.00 7.60 8.46
C ASN A 111 -11.05 6.46 8.82
N SER A 112 -10.58 6.40 10.06
CA SER A 112 -9.90 5.21 10.60
C SER A 112 -10.96 4.20 11.06
N VAL A 113 -10.87 2.96 10.59
CA VAL A 113 -11.72 1.85 11.03
C VAL A 113 -10.82 0.82 11.73
N GLU A 114 -10.84 0.88 13.06
CA GLU A 114 -10.01 0.00 13.89
C GLU A 114 -10.39 -1.48 13.71
N GLY A 115 -9.36 -2.34 13.65
CA GLY A 115 -9.52 -3.80 13.55
C GLY A 115 -9.96 -4.33 12.19
N ALA A 116 -10.16 -3.47 11.18
CA ALA A 116 -10.54 -3.90 9.84
C ALA A 116 -9.41 -4.67 9.12
N GLU A 117 -8.16 -4.36 9.45
CA GLU A 117 -6.97 -4.92 8.80
C GLU A 117 -6.75 -6.42 9.07
N ASP A 118 -7.25 -6.93 10.21
CA ASP A 118 -7.01 -8.30 10.68
C ASP A 118 -8.16 -9.26 10.36
N SER A 119 -9.20 -8.82 9.63
CA SER A 119 -10.38 -9.63 9.33
C SER A 119 -10.27 -10.36 7.99
N SER A 120 -9.73 -11.57 8.00
CA SER A 120 -9.68 -12.45 6.82
C SER A 120 -11.08 -12.83 6.30
N SER A 121 -12.07 -12.95 7.18
CA SER A 121 -13.45 -13.24 6.79
C SER A 121 -14.08 -12.06 6.03
N GLN A 122 -13.83 -10.83 6.46
CA GLN A 122 -14.31 -9.63 5.76
C GLN A 122 -13.63 -9.48 4.40
N ALA A 123 -12.32 -9.72 4.30
CA ALA A 123 -11.59 -9.67 3.05
C ALA A 123 -12.18 -10.64 1.98
N ILE A 124 -12.63 -11.84 2.40
CA ILE A 124 -13.30 -12.78 1.50
C ILE A 124 -14.67 -12.24 1.02
N ILE A 125 -15.39 -11.53 1.88
CA ILE A 125 -16.68 -10.92 1.52
C ILE A 125 -16.44 -9.78 0.53
N ASP A 126 -15.48 -8.91 0.81
CA ASP A 126 -15.16 -7.73 0.00
C ASP A 126 -14.65 -8.12 -1.40
N LEU A 127 -14.01 -9.29 -1.54
CA LEU A 127 -13.56 -9.85 -2.83
C LEU A 127 -14.67 -10.45 -3.71
N LYS A 128 -15.88 -10.62 -3.19
CA LYS A 128 -16.99 -11.26 -3.94
C LYS A 128 -17.83 -10.29 -4.77
N TYR A 129 -17.39 -9.05 -4.90
CA TYR A 129 -18.05 -8.03 -5.74
C TYR A 129 -17.59 -8.06 -7.20
#